data_32c730ac6b9e32a256703d530f1ecf06
#
_entry.id   32c730ac6b9e32a256703d530f1ecf06
#
_cell.length_a   1.000
_cell.length_b   1.000
_cell.length_c   1.000
_cell.angle_alpha   90.00
_cell.angle_beta   90.00
_cell.angle_gamma   90.00
#
_symmetry.space_group_name_H-M   'P 1'
#
loop_
_entity.id
_entity.type
_entity.pdbx_description
1 polymer ?
#
loop_
_entity_poly.entity_id
_entity_poly.type
_entity_poly.pdbx_seq_one_letter_code
_entity_poly.pdbx_strand_id
1 'polypeptide(L)'
;MKDKKRRTYGFLTGLLLILSVCLTSCGNQGQTDSGKDSNTQSGTKVAAEDHSAEEKGSDSESYVTVDDVPAYSGEPYVEVNDNQPEFTEEELTTVSYEDYSELDELGRCQSAEACIGQDLMPTEARESISSVKPTGWKNKSYDTVDGGYVYNRCHLIGFQLTGENANEENLITGTRYMNVEGMLPFEDEVAAYIKETDNHVMYRVTPVFEGDDLVASGVQMQAESVEDDGVGISFNVYVYNVQPYVVIDYKTGENWEGDEIAEPEGKWADGTEAEPSDTKEQMYILNKNTKKF
;
A
#
# COMPACT_ATOMS: atom_id res chain seq x y z
N MET A 1 -18.08 -17.89 -51.83
CA MET A 1 -18.17 -19.32 -51.49
C MET A 1 -16.82 -19.76 -50.96
N LYS A 2 -16.67 -19.86 -49.64
CA LYS A 2 -15.55 -20.55 -48.96
C LYS A 2 -16.13 -21.10 -47.64
N ASP A 3 -16.03 -22.41 -47.52
CA ASP A 3 -16.64 -23.22 -46.48
C ASP A 3 -16.05 -22.98 -45.08
N LYS A 4 -16.91 -22.84 -44.08
CA LYS A 4 -16.56 -22.89 -42.65
C LYS A 4 -16.61 -24.34 -42.18
N LYS A 5 -15.46 -24.95 -41.89
CA LYS A 5 -15.35 -26.21 -41.14
C LYS A 5 -15.62 -25.95 -39.63
N ARG A 6 -16.73 -26.49 -39.14
CA ARG A 6 -17.03 -26.64 -37.70
C ARG A 6 -16.23 -27.84 -37.16
N ARG A 7 -15.45 -27.62 -36.10
CA ARG A 7 -14.88 -28.67 -35.26
C ARG A 7 -15.76 -28.87 -34.04
N THR A 8 -16.36 -30.02 -33.92
CA THR A 8 -17.05 -30.51 -32.72
C THR A 8 -16.04 -31.18 -31.82
N TYR A 9 -16.00 -30.72 -30.53
CA TYR A 9 -15.28 -31.42 -29.43
C TYR A 9 -16.30 -32.22 -28.64
N GLY A 10 -16.08 -33.54 -28.57
CA GLY A 10 -16.92 -34.47 -27.82
C GLY A 10 -16.62 -34.42 -26.32
N PHE A 11 -17.68 -34.42 -25.55
CA PHE A 11 -17.67 -34.63 -24.12
C PHE A 11 -17.34 -36.10 -23.77
N LEU A 12 -16.35 -36.29 -22.90
CA LEU A 12 -16.11 -37.58 -22.25
C LEU A 12 -16.41 -37.41 -20.77
N THR A 13 -17.53 -37.99 -20.36
CA THR A 13 -17.96 -38.08 -18.96
C THR A 13 -17.27 -39.27 -18.32
N GLY A 14 -16.38 -39.00 -17.33
CA GLY A 14 -15.79 -40.00 -16.45
C GLY A 14 -16.44 -39.95 -15.07
N LEU A 15 -17.21 -40.98 -14.75
CA LEU A 15 -17.85 -41.23 -13.47
C LEU A 15 -16.83 -41.92 -12.55
N LEU A 16 -16.49 -41.35 -11.39
CA LEU A 16 -15.69 -42.04 -10.36
C LEU A 16 -16.44 -42.07 -9.03
N LEU A 17 -16.64 -43.30 -8.53
CA LEU A 17 -17.34 -43.60 -7.31
C LEU A 17 -16.51 -43.28 -6.06
N ILE A 18 -17.18 -42.67 -5.10
CA ILE A 18 -16.68 -42.42 -3.76
C ILE A 18 -16.95 -43.61 -2.85
N LEU A 19 -15.91 -44.10 -2.22
CA LEU A 19 -16.04 -45.11 -1.15
C LEU A 19 -15.85 -44.42 0.21
N SER A 20 -16.92 -44.38 1.00
CA SER A 20 -16.98 -43.84 2.36
C SER A 20 -16.51 -44.93 3.33
N VAL A 21 -15.58 -44.62 4.23
CA VAL A 21 -15.26 -45.44 5.40
C VAL A 21 -15.41 -44.61 6.66
N CYS A 22 -16.47 -44.89 7.41
CA CYS A 22 -16.67 -44.45 8.79
C CYS A 22 -15.87 -45.32 9.74
N LEU A 23 -15.09 -44.75 10.65
CA LEU A 23 -14.67 -45.40 11.87
C LEU A 23 -14.92 -44.48 13.06
N THR A 24 -15.91 -44.91 13.85
CA THR A 24 -16.23 -44.47 15.21
C THR A 24 -15.26 -45.10 16.21
N SER A 25 -14.78 -44.34 17.18
CA SER A 25 -14.39 -44.92 18.47
C SER A 25 -14.62 -43.93 19.60
N CYS A 26 -15.28 -44.47 20.62
CA CYS A 26 -15.75 -43.83 21.86
C CYS A 26 -14.68 -43.77 22.96
N GLY A 27 -14.83 -42.76 23.83
CA GLY A 27 -14.80 -43.00 25.29
C GLY A 27 -13.51 -42.70 26.03
N ASN A 28 -13.46 -41.78 26.96
CA ASN A 28 -13.73 -42.03 28.36
C ASN A 28 -13.65 -40.76 29.22
N GLN A 29 -14.56 -40.66 30.17
CA GLN A 29 -14.65 -39.63 31.21
C GLN A 29 -13.70 -39.98 32.37
N GLY A 30 -13.23 -38.95 33.07
CA GLY A 30 -12.59 -39.05 34.38
C GLY A 30 -12.61 -37.72 35.12
N GLN A 31 -13.45 -37.70 36.15
CA GLN A 31 -13.85 -36.56 37.00
C GLN A 31 -13.06 -36.62 38.32
N THR A 32 -13.07 -35.48 39.06
CA THR A 32 -12.78 -35.22 40.49
C THR A 32 -11.30 -34.93 40.84
N ASP A 33 -10.96 -34.05 41.79
CA ASP A 33 -11.67 -33.40 42.89
C ASP A 33 -10.81 -32.26 43.48
N SER A 34 -11.45 -31.46 44.28
CA SER A 34 -11.07 -30.34 45.14
C SER A 34 -9.81 -30.47 46.01
N GLY A 35 -9.21 -29.34 46.37
CA GLY A 35 -8.31 -29.20 47.53
C GLY A 35 -7.89 -27.76 47.77
N LYS A 36 -8.53 -27.08 48.73
CA LYS A 36 -8.19 -25.82 49.38
C LYS A 36 -6.92 -25.95 50.26
N ASP A 37 -6.19 -24.91 50.44
CA ASP A 37 -5.94 -24.08 51.61
C ASP A 37 -4.51 -23.50 51.72
N SER A 38 -4.49 -22.20 51.89
CA SER A 38 -3.90 -21.34 52.91
C SER A 38 -2.36 -21.17 53.06
N ASN A 39 -1.96 -19.93 52.85
CA ASN A 39 -1.26 -19.02 53.77
C ASN A 39 0.15 -19.39 54.29
N THR A 40 1.15 -18.54 54.03
CA THR A 40 1.88 -17.82 55.08
C THR A 40 2.99 -16.93 54.46
N GLN A 41 3.03 -15.71 54.95
CA GLN A 41 4.07 -14.65 54.75
C GLN A 41 5.45 -15.15 55.23
N SER A 42 6.51 -14.71 54.54
CA SER A 42 7.68 -14.17 55.21
C SER A 42 8.54 -13.33 54.23
N GLY A 43 8.84 -12.11 54.57
CA GLY A 43 9.67 -11.22 53.82
C GLY A 43 11.16 -11.51 53.99
N THR A 44 11.92 -11.16 52.97
CA THR A 44 13.32 -10.78 53.15
C THR A 44 13.69 -9.77 52.03
N LYS A 45 14.13 -8.60 52.43
CA LYS A 45 14.79 -7.59 51.59
C LYS A 45 16.17 -8.10 51.21
N VAL A 46 16.55 -8.04 49.96
CA VAL A 46 17.95 -7.81 49.56
C VAL A 46 17.99 -7.11 48.18
N ALA A 47 18.77 -5.99 48.20
CA ALA A 47 19.59 -5.38 47.20
C ALA A 47 19.04 -5.15 45.76
N ALA A 48 19.03 -3.88 45.40
CA ALA A 48 19.01 -3.38 44.03
C ALA A 48 20.28 -3.83 43.29
N GLU A 49 20.13 -4.50 42.21
CA GLU A 49 21.12 -4.57 41.16
C GLU A 49 20.63 -3.76 39.97
N ASP A 50 21.45 -2.80 39.64
CA ASP A 50 21.38 -1.91 38.50
C ASP A 50 21.54 -2.79 37.20
N HIS A 51 20.46 -3.07 36.53
CA HIS A 51 20.48 -3.54 35.15
C HIS A 51 20.25 -2.32 34.25
N SER A 52 21.37 -1.79 33.76
CA SER A 52 21.35 -0.97 32.57
C SER A 52 20.51 -1.66 31.50
N ALA A 53 19.37 -1.04 31.16
CA ALA A 53 18.61 -1.39 29.98
C ALA A 53 19.53 -1.16 28.77
N GLU A 54 19.97 -2.24 28.14
CA GLU A 54 20.43 -2.19 26.76
C GLU A 54 19.25 -1.68 25.95
N GLU A 55 19.35 -0.47 25.44
CA GLU A 55 18.51 0.00 24.34
C GLU A 55 18.71 -1.02 23.22
N LYS A 56 17.68 -1.85 22.95
CA LYS A 56 17.54 -2.53 21.67
C LYS A 56 17.58 -1.42 20.63
N GLY A 57 18.63 -1.44 19.81
CA GLY A 57 18.69 -0.63 18.62
C GLY A 57 17.38 -0.82 17.87
N SER A 58 16.64 0.25 17.68
CA SER A 58 15.63 0.35 16.66
C SER A 58 16.36 0.11 15.35
N ASP A 59 16.15 -1.04 14.72
CA ASP A 59 16.41 -1.20 13.32
C ASP A 59 15.55 -0.12 12.65
N SER A 60 16.18 0.97 12.23
CA SER A 60 15.49 2.01 11.47
C SER A 60 15.25 1.40 10.09
N GLU A 61 14.03 0.94 9.85
CA GLU A 61 13.57 0.69 8.51
C GLU A 61 13.89 1.94 7.67
N SER A 62 14.62 1.73 6.59
CA SER A 62 15.05 2.81 5.69
C SER A 62 13.88 3.17 4.78
N TYR A 63 12.99 4.02 5.26
CA TYR A 63 11.93 4.57 4.41
C TYR A 63 12.48 5.69 3.53
N VAL A 64 12.03 5.72 2.27
CA VAL A 64 12.29 6.84 1.36
C VAL A 64 11.68 8.11 1.94
N THR A 65 12.47 9.19 1.96
CA THR A 65 12.00 10.53 2.32
C THR A 65 11.81 11.39 1.08
N VAL A 66 11.13 12.51 1.21
CA VAL A 66 10.95 13.46 0.09
C VAL A 66 12.29 13.93 -0.49
N ASP A 67 13.34 14.02 0.35
CA ASP A 67 14.67 14.45 -0.07
C ASP A 67 15.41 13.38 -0.91
N ASP A 68 14.99 12.11 -0.85
CA ASP A 68 15.59 11.00 -1.61
C ASP A 68 14.97 10.84 -3.00
N VAL A 69 13.87 11.55 -3.28
CA VAL A 69 13.08 11.39 -4.51
C VAL A 69 13.30 12.60 -5.43
N PRO A 70 13.58 12.40 -6.73
CA PRO A 70 13.67 13.51 -7.68
C PRO A 70 12.31 14.22 -7.81
N ALA A 71 12.34 15.51 -8.17
CA ALA A 71 11.11 16.25 -8.45
C ALA A 71 10.32 15.59 -9.59
N TYR A 72 8.99 15.68 -9.51
CA TYR A 72 8.10 15.17 -10.56
C TYR A 72 8.44 15.76 -11.92
N SER A 73 8.62 14.91 -12.93
CA SER A 73 9.03 15.31 -14.29
C SER A 73 8.07 14.87 -15.40
N GLY A 74 6.86 14.42 -15.03
CA GLY A 74 5.83 13.99 -15.98
C GLY A 74 5.50 12.50 -15.92
N GLU A 75 6.35 11.67 -15.28
CA GLU A 75 6.10 10.25 -15.10
C GLU A 75 5.41 10.00 -13.75
N PRO A 76 4.44 9.08 -13.66
CA PRO A 76 3.65 8.87 -12.45
C PRO A 76 4.45 8.29 -11.28
N TYR A 77 5.58 7.68 -11.54
CA TYR A 77 6.46 7.07 -10.53
C TYR A 77 7.93 7.15 -10.93
N VAL A 78 8.79 6.84 -9.99
CA VAL A 78 10.24 6.66 -10.18
C VAL A 78 10.70 5.43 -9.40
N GLU A 79 11.67 4.70 -9.96
CA GLU A 79 12.35 3.63 -9.24
C GLU A 79 13.22 4.22 -8.14
N VAL A 80 13.19 3.62 -6.95
CA VAL A 80 14.03 3.98 -5.81
C VAL A 80 14.82 2.75 -5.36
N ASN A 81 15.93 2.96 -4.66
CA ASN A 81 16.79 1.88 -4.19
C ASN A 81 17.18 0.87 -5.30
N ASP A 82 17.57 1.36 -6.49
CA ASP A 82 17.86 0.54 -7.67
C ASP A 82 16.75 -0.47 -8.03
N ASN A 83 15.49 -0.11 -7.74
CA ASN A 83 14.28 -0.93 -7.90
C ASN A 83 14.31 -2.24 -7.08
N GLN A 84 15.07 -2.28 -5.97
CA GLN A 84 15.16 -3.44 -5.10
C GLN A 84 14.27 -3.25 -3.87
N PRO A 85 13.33 -4.17 -3.59
CA PRO A 85 12.55 -4.15 -2.35
C PRO A 85 13.45 -4.41 -1.13
N GLU A 86 13.02 -3.90 0.03
CA GLU A 86 13.79 -3.95 1.28
C GLU A 86 13.08 -4.84 2.30
N PHE A 87 12.78 -6.08 1.89
CA PHE A 87 12.29 -7.10 2.80
C PHE A 87 13.44 -7.93 3.38
N THR A 88 13.39 -8.19 4.68
CA THR A 88 14.32 -9.12 5.32
C THR A 88 13.91 -10.57 5.06
N GLU A 89 14.84 -11.52 5.19
CA GLU A 89 14.53 -12.96 5.07
C GLU A 89 13.46 -13.41 6.09
N GLU A 90 13.31 -12.72 7.22
CA GLU A 90 12.35 -13.03 8.26
C GLU A 90 10.92 -12.53 7.92
N GLU A 91 10.81 -11.47 7.13
CA GLU A 91 9.54 -10.93 6.63
C GLU A 91 9.00 -11.75 5.45
N LEU A 92 9.88 -12.31 4.62
CA LEU A 92 9.48 -13.14 3.48
C LEU A 92 8.84 -14.45 3.97
N THR A 93 7.52 -14.55 3.90
CA THR A 93 6.73 -15.67 4.38
C THR A 93 5.69 -16.11 3.35
N THR A 94 5.27 -17.38 3.42
CA THR A 94 4.16 -17.92 2.63
C THR A 94 2.89 -18.09 3.48
N VAL A 95 2.80 -17.36 4.58
CA VAL A 95 1.60 -17.31 5.42
C VAL A 95 0.93 -15.98 5.19
N SER A 96 -0.24 -15.99 4.59
CA SER A 96 -1.00 -14.78 4.31
C SER A 96 -1.33 -13.98 5.57
N TYR A 97 -1.10 -12.69 5.54
CA TYR A 97 -1.49 -11.74 6.59
C TYR A 97 -1.63 -10.34 6.02
N GLU A 98 -2.31 -9.48 6.79
CA GLU A 98 -2.40 -8.04 6.58
C GLU A 98 -2.02 -7.33 7.87
N ASP A 99 -1.26 -6.25 7.79
CA ASP A 99 -0.92 -5.39 8.90
C ASP A 99 -1.03 -3.92 8.47
N TYR A 100 -1.80 -3.15 9.23
CA TYR A 100 -2.02 -1.74 9.00
C TYR A 100 -1.56 -0.99 10.25
N SER A 101 -0.51 -0.17 10.10
CA SER A 101 0.00 0.62 11.21
C SER A 101 -1.03 1.60 11.72
N GLU A 102 -1.07 1.81 13.05
CA GLU A 102 -1.93 2.83 13.67
C GLU A 102 -1.69 4.21 13.05
N LEU A 103 -2.74 5.02 12.96
CA LEU A 103 -2.64 6.40 12.51
C LEU A 103 -1.71 7.19 13.43
N ASP A 104 -0.94 8.13 12.87
CA ASP A 104 -0.09 9.01 13.65
C ASP A 104 -0.89 10.06 14.45
N GLU A 105 -0.19 10.92 15.19
CA GLU A 105 -0.80 11.98 16.03
C GLU A 105 -1.63 13.00 15.22
N LEU A 106 -1.39 13.12 13.90
CA LEU A 106 -2.16 13.96 12.98
C LEU A 106 -3.32 13.21 12.32
N GLY A 107 -3.47 11.92 12.60
CA GLY A 107 -4.48 11.04 12.01
C GLY A 107 -4.13 10.59 10.59
N ARG A 108 -2.85 10.58 10.21
CA ARG A 108 -2.35 10.15 8.91
C ARG A 108 -2.04 8.66 8.92
N CYS A 109 -2.35 7.97 7.81
CA CYS A 109 -1.92 6.59 7.61
C CYS A 109 -0.40 6.48 7.67
N GLN A 110 0.06 5.37 8.19
CA GLN A 110 1.44 4.96 8.20
C GLN A 110 1.64 3.80 7.21
N SER A 111 2.59 2.91 7.41
CA SER A 111 2.81 1.78 6.53
C SER A 111 1.64 0.79 6.56
N ALA A 112 1.29 0.26 5.40
CA ALA A 112 0.43 -0.90 5.25
C ALA A 112 1.24 -2.02 4.59
N GLU A 113 1.18 -3.22 5.17
CA GLU A 113 1.94 -4.38 4.75
C GLU A 113 1.06 -5.62 4.66
N ALA A 114 1.34 -6.49 3.72
CA ALA A 114 0.69 -7.79 3.60
C ALA A 114 1.59 -8.83 2.94
N CYS A 115 1.47 -10.07 3.38
CA CYS A 115 1.83 -11.22 2.57
C CYS A 115 0.58 -11.70 1.84
N ILE A 116 0.50 -11.40 0.55
CA ILE A 116 -0.73 -11.58 -0.22
C ILE A 116 -0.71 -12.95 -0.91
N GLY A 117 -1.57 -13.86 -0.43
CA GLY A 117 -1.91 -15.10 -1.12
C GLY A 117 -3.29 -15.01 -1.78
N GLN A 118 -3.66 -16.01 -2.56
CA GLN A 118 -4.96 -16.06 -3.23
C GLN A 118 -6.14 -16.09 -2.22
N ASP A 119 -5.91 -16.53 -1.01
CA ASP A 119 -6.89 -16.63 0.08
C ASP A 119 -7.28 -15.25 0.67
N LEU A 120 -6.44 -14.21 0.54
CA LEU A 120 -6.78 -12.84 0.90
C LEU A 120 -7.55 -12.10 -0.20
N MET A 121 -7.44 -12.53 -1.44
CA MET A 121 -8.06 -11.83 -2.56
C MET A 121 -9.60 -11.80 -2.41
N PRO A 122 -10.28 -10.72 -2.82
CA PRO A 122 -11.71 -10.57 -2.56
C PRO A 122 -12.54 -11.64 -3.27
N THR A 123 -13.44 -12.26 -2.49
CA THR A 123 -14.47 -13.19 -3.00
C THR A 123 -15.84 -12.52 -3.11
N GLU A 124 -15.99 -11.33 -2.57
CA GLU A 124 -17.22 -10.53 -2.56
C GLU A 124 -17.05 -9.21 -3.32
N ALA A 125 -18.16 -8.56 -3.65
CA ALA A 125 -18.11 -7.28 -4.34
C ALA A 125 -17.64 -6.16 -3.40
N ARG A 126 -16.89 -5.20 -3.96
CA ARG A 126 -16.44 -4.01 -3.25
C ARG A 126 -17.60 -3.22 -2.69
N GLU A 127 -17.50 -2.82 -1.43
CA GLU A 127 -18.44 -1.97 -0.74
C GLU A 127 -18.08 -0.48 -0.84
N SER A 128 -18.99 0.38 -0.31
CA SER A 128 -18.74 1.82 -0.30
C SER A 128 -17.75 2.22 0.79
N ILE A 129 -16.71 2.95 0.40
CA ILE A 129 -15.71 3.52 1.29
C ILE A 129 -15.96 5.00 1.61
N SER A 130 -17.15 5.53 1.29
CA SER A 130 -17.46 6.96 1.42
C SER A 130 -17.52 7.48 2.86
N SER A 131 -17.64 6.59 3.85
CA SER A 131 -17.62 6.92 5.28
C SER A 131 -16.25 7.43 5.75
N VAL A 132 -15.16 6.95 5.17
CA VAL A 132 -13.80 7.35 5.53
C VAL A 132 -13.47 8.70 4.89
N LYS A 133 -12.88 9.58 5.68
CA LYS A 133 -12.37 10.88 5.23
C LYS A 133 -10.91 10.98 5.68
N PRO A 134 -9.97 10.62 4.79
CA PRO A 134 -8.56 10.74 5.11
C PRO A 134 -8.16 12.18 5.42
N THR A 135 -6.99 12.39 6.02
CA THR A 135 -6.44 13.72 6.29
C THR A 135 -6.35 14.54 4.99
N GLY A 136 -6.50 15.86 5.07
CA GLY A 136 -6.43 16.75 3.90
C GLY A 136 -7.55 16.56 2.86
N TRP A 137 -8.64 15.84 3.17
CA TRP A 137 -9.74 15.57 2.24
C TRP A 137 -10.54 16.83 1.89
N LYS A 138 -10.12 17.53 0.84
CA LYS A 138 -10.80 18.72 0.29
C LYS A 138 -11.07 18.54 -1.21
N ASN A 139 -11.85 17.53 -1.54
CA ASN A 139 -12.09 17.13 -2.92
C ASN A 139 -12.84 18.19 -3.72
N LYS A 140 -12.30 18.55 -4.87
CA LYS A 140 -12.89 19.46 -5.86
C LYS A 140 -12.95 18.77 -7.22
N SER A 141 -13.78 19.30 -8.11
CA SER A 141 -13.88 18.79 -9.48
C SER A 141 -13.29 19.77 -10.48
N TYR A 142 -12.62 19.20 -11.49
CA TYR A 142 -12.00 19.94 -12.60
C TYR A 142 -12.25 19.20 -13.91
N ASP A 143 -12.53 19.95 -14.98
CA ASP A 143 -12.80 19.39 -16.31
C ASP A 143 -11.57 18.69 -16.92
N THR A 144 -10.37 19.03 -16.42
CA THR A 144 -9.08 18.46 -16.85
C THR A 144 -8.76 17.12 -16.19
N VAL A 145 -9.50 16.72 -15.16
CA VAL A 145 -9.27 15.47 -14.41
C VAL A 145 -10.19 14.37 -14.92
N ASP A 146 -9.64 13.21 -15.23
CA ASP A 146 -10.44 12.02 -15.57
C ASP A 146 -11.39 11.64 -14.43
N GLY A 147 -12.67 11.45 -14.74
CA GLY A 147 -13.72 11.23 -13.73
C GLY A 147 -14.11 12.48 -12.94
N GLY A 148 -13.50 13.63 -13.21
CA GLY A 148 -13.89 14.96 -12.75
C GLY A 148 -13.36 15.35 -11.37
N TYR A 149 -13.06 14.43 -10.47
CA TYR A 149 -12.65 14.73 -9.09
C TYR A 149 -11.15 14.50 -8.89
N VAL A 150 -10.47 15.51 -8.28
CA VAL A 150 -9.02 15.46 -8.05
C VAL A 150 -8.61 14.33 -7.10
N TYR A 151 -9.33 14.15 -6.00
CA TYR A 151 -8.99 13.16 -4.99
C TYR A 151 -9.86 11.91 -5.04
N ASN A 152 -9.20 10.78 -4.87
CA ASN A 152 -9.77 9.48 -4.55
C ASN A 152 -9.44 9.16 -3.09
N ARG A 153 -10.29 8.36 -2.44
CA ARG A 153 -9.90 7.59 -1.27
C ARG A 153 -9.02 6.46 -1.78
N CYS A 154 -7.73 6.70 -1.74
CA CYS A 154 -6.75 5.82 -2.31
C CYS A 154 -6.38 4.77 -1.26
N HIS A 155 -6.59 3.49 -1.57
CA HIS A 155 -6.07 2.42 -0.73
C HIS A 155 -4.55 2.39 -0.83
N LEU A 156 -3.87 2.14 0.28
CA LEU A 156 -2.46 1.78 0.28
C LEU A 156 -2.30 0.37 -0.29
N ILE A 157 -3.02 -0.61 0.25
CA ILE A 157 -3.15 -1.95 -0.36
C ILE A 157 -4.52 -2.02 -1.02
N GLY A 158 -4.54 -2.17 -2.35
CA GLY A 158 -5.75 -2.15 -3.15
C GLY A 158 -6.75 -3.24 -2.81
N PHE A 159 -8.05 -2.93 -2.86
CA PHE A 159 -9.14 -3.89 -2.61
C PHE A 159 -8.98 -5.21 -3.38
N GLN A 160 -8.46 -5.16 -4.60
CA GLN A 160 -8.27 -6.36 -5.42
C GLN A 160 -7.23 -7.34 -4.86
N LEU A 161 -6.39 -6.90 -3.92
CA LEU A 161 -5.31 -7.68 -3.32
C LEU A 161 -5.74 -8.37 -2.03
N THR A 162 -6.44 -7.64 -1.14
CA THR A 162 -6.79 -8.16 0.21
C THR A 162 -8.27 -8.10 0.54
N GLY A 163 -9.09 -7.50 -0.32
CA GLY A 163 -10.54 -7.38 -0.07
C GLY A 163 -10.91 -6.34 1.00
N GLU A 164 -9.92 -5.60 1.54
CA GLU A 164 -10.14 -4.58 2.57
C GLU A 164 -10.90 -3.39 1.99
N ASN A 165 -11.99 -2.96 2.66
CA ASN A 165 -12.86 -1.89 2.17
C ASN A 165 -12.60 -0.54 2.88
N ALA A 166 -13.38 -0.24 3.92
CA ALA A 166 -13.44 1.08 4.57
C ALA A 166 -12.56 1.11 5.84
N ASN A 167 -11.29 0.77 5.69
CA ASN A 167 -10.29 0.85 6.75
C ASN A 167 -9.64 2.25 6.75
N GLU A 168 -9.69 2.95 7.89
CA GLU A 168 -9.10 4.29 8.03
C GLU A 168 -7.57 4.26 7.97
N GLU A 169 -6.94 3.15 8.35
CA GLU A 169 -5.48 2.94 8.33
C GLU A 169 -4.96 2.56 6.94
N ASN A 170 -5.86 2.23 5.99
CA ASN A 170 -5.53 1.86 4.62
C ASN A 170 -5.97 2.89 3.57
N LEU A 171 -6.53 4.04 3.96
CA LEU A 171 -7.08 5.02 3.02
C LEU A 171 -6.46 6.39 3.18
N ILE A 172 -5.80 6.89 2.13
CA ILE A 172 -5.24 8.24 2.08
C ILE A 172 -5.97 9.14 1.09
N THR A 173 -5.76 10.46 1.21
CA THR A 173 -6.12 11.43 0.17
C THR A 173 -5.11 11.33 -0.97
N GLY A 174 -5.45 10.55 -1.98
CA GLY A 174 -4.63 10.39 -3.19
C GLY A 174 -5.29 11.03 -4.40
N THR A 175 -4.48 11.52 -5.32
CA THR A 175 -4.99 12.06 -6.58
C THR A 175 -5.56 10.95 -7.48
N ARG A 176 -6.40 11.33 -8.41
CA ARG A 176 -6.88 10.42 -9.46
C ARG A 176 -5.72 9.87 -10.27
N TYR A 177 -4.75 10.73 -10.61
CA TYR A 177 -3.57 10.36 -11.38
C TYR A 177 -2.68 9.36 -10.62
N MET A 178 -2.33 9.64 -9.35
CA MET A 178 -1.58 8.70 -8.52
C MET A 178 -2.27 7.34 -8.46
N ASN A 179 -3.58 7.33 -8.18
CA ASN A 179 -4.33 6.08 -7.99
C ASN A 179 -4.42 5.23 -9.26
N VAL A 180 -4.59 5.85 -10.45
CA VAL A 180 -4.90 5.12 -11.68
C VAL A 180 -3.69 4.94 -12.58
N GLU A 181 -2.87 5.97 -12.74
CA GLU A 181 -1.68 5.92 -13.61
C GLU A 181 -0.43 5.48 -12.82
N GLY A 182 -0.41 5.73 -11.51
CA GLY A 182 0.71 5.41 -10.64
C GLY A 182 0.60 4.03 -9.99
N MET A 183 -0.37 3.85 -9.08
CA MET A 183 -0.46 2.65 -8.22
C MET A 183 -1.09 1.45 -8.93
N LEU A 184 -2.22 1.65 -9.63
CA LEU A 184 -3.01 0.56 -10.21
C LEU A 184 -2.22 -0.38 -11.12
N PRO A 185 -1.27 0.05 -11.97
CA PRO A 185 -0.48 -0.87 -12.79
C PRO A 185 0.30 -1.91 -11.98
N PHE A 186 0.89 -1.50 -10.86
CA PHE A 186 1.62 -2.39 -9.94
C PHE A 186 0.69 -3.33 -9.20
N GLU A 187 -0.46 -2.83 -8.72
CA GLU A 187 -1.49 -3.67 -8.10
C GLU A 187 -2.03 -4.73 -9.06
N ASP A 188 -2.26 -4.35 -10.33
CA ASP A 188 -2.74 -5.27 -11.37
C ASP A 188 -1.71 -6.36 -11.69
N GLU A 189 -0.42 -6.02 -11.73
CA GLU A 189 0.67 -6.97 -11.95
C GLU A 189 0.76 -7.98 -10.80
N VAL A 190 0.75 -7.52 -9.55
CA VAL A 190 0.72 -8.39 -8.36
C VAL A 190 -0.51 -9.29 -8.36
N ALA A 191 -1.70 -8.73 -8.62
CA ALA A 191 -2.92 -9.52 -8.67
C ALA A 191 -2.93 -10.57 -9.79
N ALA A 192 -2.35 -10.27 -10.94
CA ALA A 192 -2.22 -11.21 -12.05
C ALA A 192 -1.25 -12.35 -11.69
N TYR A 193 -0.09 -12.02 -11.14
CA TYR A 193 0.91 -13.00 -10.72
C TYR A 193 0.34 -14.01 -9.71
N ILE A 194 -0.32 -13.53 -8.64
CA ILE A 194 -0.92 -14.41 -7.63
C ILE A 194 -1.98 -15.34 -8.24
N LYS A 195 -2.84 -14.82 -9.13
CA LYS A 195 -3.87 -15.62 -9.81
C LYS A 195 -3.31 -16.68 -10.76
N GLU A 196 -2.17 -16.40 -11.38
CA GLU A 196 -1.54 -17.31 -12.35
C GLU A 196 -0.71 -18.40 -11.68
N THR A 197 -0.07 -18.09 -10.54
CA THR A 197 0.92 -18.97 -9.91
C THR A 197 0.44 -19.63 -8.62
N ASP A 198 -0.55 -19.06 -7.93
CA ASP A 198 -0.95 -19.41 -6.56
C ASP A 198 0.17 -19.18 -5.53
N ASN A 199 1.19 -18.38 -5.88
CA ASN A 199 2.28 -17.97 -5.02
C ASN A 199 1.92 -16.73 -4.21
N HIS A 200 2.73 -16.43 -3.17
CA HIS A 200 2.57 -15.26 -2.31
C HIS A 200 3.45 -14.10 -2.77
N VAL A 201 3.00 -12.89 -2.48
CA VAL A 201 3.76 -11.66 -2.70
C VAL A 201 3.80 -10.88 -1.39
N MET A 202 5.01 -10.59 -0.89
CA MET A 202 5.19 -9.54 0.11
C MET A 202 4.96 -8.19 -0.54
N TYR A 203 4.13 -7.38 0.10
CA TYR A 203 3.70 -6.09 -0.43
C TYR A 203 3.63 -5.05 0.67
N ARG A 204 4.33 -3.93 0.51
CA ARG A 204 4.36 -2.84 1.49
C ARG A 204 4.14 -1.51 0.79
N VAL A 205 3.28 -0.67 1.34
CA VAL A 205 3.05 0.68 0.87
C VAL A 205 3.16 1.66 2.02
N THR A 206 4.08 2.61 1.90
CA THR A 206 4.36 3.62 2.92
C THR A 206 4.10 5.01 2.37
N PRO A 207 3.11 5.75 2.89
CA PRO A 207 2.89 7.14 2.49
C PRO A 207 4.00 8.04 3.01
N VAL A 208 4.46 8.96 2.17
CA VAL A 208 5.54 9.90 2.48
C VAL A 208 4.96 11.28 2.70
N PHE A 209 5.11 11.81 3.91
CA PHE A 209 4.64 13.14 4.28
C PHE A 209 5.82 14.06 4.57
N GLU A 210 5.71 15.35 4.21
CA GLU A 210 6.66 16.35 4.64
C GLU A 210 6.15 17.06 5.91
N GLY A 211 6.93 17.00 6.98
CA GLY A 211 6.57 17.65 8.25
C GLY A 211 5.13 17.37 8.72
N ASP A 212 4.34 18.43 8.88
CA ASP A 212 2.95 18.36 9.35
C ASP A 212 1.92 18.35 8.20
N ASP A 213 2.32 17.98 6.99
CA ASP A 213 1.43 17.92 5.84
C ASP A 213 0.32 16.89 6.04
N LEU A 214 -0.91 17.24 5.66
CA LEU A 214 -2.08 16.38 5.78
C LEU A 214 -2.32 15.49 4.55
N VAL A 215 -1.64 15.77 3.45
CA VAL A 215 -1.65 14.97 2.22
C VAL A 215 -0.23 14.48 1.96
N ALA A 216 -0.08 13.20 1.70
CA ALA A 216 1.23 12.63 1.35
C ALA A 216 1.73 13.19 0.02
N SER A 217 3.02 13.48 -0.09
CA SER A 217 3.67 13.85 -1.35
C SER A 217 3.67 12.72 -2.37
N GLY A 218 3.61 11.48 -1.89
CA GLY A 218 3.54 10.26 -2.65
C GLY A 218 3.50 9.04 -1.75
N VAL A 219 3.66 7.86 -2.33
CA VAL A 219 3.79 6.60 -1.62
C VAL A 219 4.99 5.83 -2.15
N GLN A 220 5.75 5.20 -1.25
CA GLN A 220 6.68 4.15 -1.63
C GLN A 220 5.92 2.83 -1.70
N MET A 221 6.05 2.12 -2.81
CA MET A 221 5.46 0.79 -3.01
C MET A 221 6.59 -0.21 -3.21
N GLN A 222 6.58 -1.29 -2.46
CA GLN A 222 7.53 -2.37 -2.55
C GLN A 222 6.80 -3.70 -2.67
N ALA A 223 7.31 -4.60 -3.51
CA ALA A 223 6.79 -5.95 -3.61
C ALA A 223 7.87 -6.95 -4.00
N GLU A 224 7.73 -8.17 -3.50
CA GLU A 224 8.59 -9.30 -3.84
C GLU A 224 7.80 -10.61 -3.79
N SER A 225 7.87 -11.41 -4.86
CA SER A 225 7.27 -12.74 -4.90
C SER A 225 8.12 -13.72 -4.08
N VAL A 226 7.46 -14.44 -3.16
CA VAL A 226 8.17 -15.19 -2.10
C VAL A 226 8.72 -16.52 -2.59
N GLU A 227 7.91 -17.36 -3.24
CA GLU A 227 8.29 -18.74 -3.59
C GLU A 227 9.34 -18.84 -4.71
N ASP A 228 9.53 -17.77 -5.46
CA ASP A 228 10.49 -17.73 -6.58
C ASP A 228 11.61 -16.69 -6.39
N ASP A 229 11.79 -16.21 -5.14
CA ASP A 229 12.84 -15.28 -4.75
C ASP A 229 12.83 -13.99 -5.60
N GLY A 230 11.66 -13.40 -5.82
CA GLY A 230 11.48 -12.14 -6.56
C GLY A 230 11.58 -12.27 -8.08
N VAL A 231 11.59 -13.47 -8.64
CA VAL A 231 11.70 -13.66 -10.10
C VAL A 231 10.42 -13.21 -10.83
N GLY A 232 9.26 -13.42 -10.22
CA GLY A 232 7.98 -13.05 -10.80
C GLY A 232 7.58 -11.61 -10.54
N ILE A 233 7.73 -11.15 -9.30
CA ILE A 233 7.46 -9.77 -8.85
C ILE A 233 8.64 -9.28 -8.04
N SER A 234 9.22 -8.16 -8.43
CA SER A 234 10.23 -7.45 -7.64
C SER A 234 10.26 -5.98 -8.06
N PHE A 235 9.84 -5.08 -7.17
CA PHE A 235 9.93 -3.64 -7.41
C PHE A 235 10.00 -2.82 -6.12
N ASN A 236 10.61 -1.65 -6.24
CA ASN A 236 10.63 -0.61 -5.22
C ASN A 236 10.51 0.74 -5.92
N VAL A 237 9.36 1.36 -5.83
CA VAL A 237 9.02 2.57 -6.55
C VAL A 237 8.42 3.63 -5.65
N TYR A 238 8.67 4.89 -5.96
CA TYR A 238 7.95 6.01 -5.38
C TYR A 238 6.92 6.54 -6.40
N VAL A 239 5.64 6.53 -6.01
CA VAL A 239 4.53 7.02 -6.83
C VAL A 239 4.14 8.41 -6.36
N TYR A 240 4.19 9.39 -7.26
CA TYR A 240 3.91 10.80 -6.95
C TYR A 240 2.42 11.07 -6.73
N ASN A 241 2.09 11.77 -5.65
CA ASN A 241 0.72 12.21 -5.39
C ASN A 241 0.44 13.58 -6.03
N VAL A 242 0.58 13.65 -7.33
CA VAL A 242 0.33 14.83 -8.16
C VAL A 242 -0.90 14.64 -9.03
N GLN A 243 -1.47 15.73 -9.53
CA GLN A 243 -2.51 15.69 -10.54
C GLN A 243 -2.15 16.71 -11.64
N PRO A 244 -1.89 16.27 -12.88
CA PRO A 244 -1.68 17.19 -13.99
C PRO A 244 -2.78 18.26 -14.06
N TYR A 245 -2.40 19.51 -14.27
CA TYR A 245 -3.29 20.69 -14.32
C TYR A 245 -3.92 21.11 -12.97
N VAL A 246 -3.51 20.51 -11.84
CA VAL A 246 -3.99 20.89 -10.51
C VAL A 246 -2.81 21.10 -9.58
N VAL A 247 -2.79 22.25 -8.91
CA VAL A 247 -1.86 22.53 -7.81
C VAL A 247 -2.48 22.04 -6.51
N ILE A 248 -1.67 21.39 -5.66
CA ILE A 248 -2.06 20.85 -4.37
C ILE A 248 -1.26 21.54 -3.28
N ASP A 249 -1.95 22.07 -2.29
CA ASP A 249 -1.36 22.43 -0.99
C ASP A 249 -1.37 21.18 -0.10
N TYR A 250 -0.25 20.50 0.00
CA TYR A 250 -0.12 19.24 0.76
C TYR A 250 -0.35 19.43 2.26
N LYS A 251 -0.06 20.62 2.78
CA LYS A 251 -0.29 20.94 4.19
C LYS A 251 -1.76 20.88 4.56
N THR A 252 -2.65 21.27 3.67
CA THR A 252 -4.08 21.43 3.97
C THR A 252 -4.99 20.56 3.12
N GLY A 253 -4.54 20.09 1.97
CA GLY A 253 -5.33 19.42 0.94
C GLY A 253 -6.14 20.37 0.05
N GLU A 254 -6.01 21.72 0.24
CA GLU A 254 -6.58 22.67 -0.71
C GLU A 254 -5.95 22.49 -2.09
N ASN A 255 -6.73 22.77 -3.13
CA ASN A 255 -6.27 22.59 -4.50
C ASN A 255 -6.96 23.56 -5.44
N TRP A 256 -6.32 23.88 -6.57
CA TRP A 256 -6.82 24.81 -7.60
C TRP A 256 -6.25 24.47 -8.98
N GLU A 257 -6.86 25.00 -10.02
CA GLU A 257 -6.33 24.84 -11.39
C GLU A 257 -4.92 25.41 -11.50
N GLY A 258 -4.04 24.64 -12.13
CA GLY A 258 -2.67 24.98 -12.45
C GLY A 258 -2.35 24.78 -13.93
N ASP A 259 -1.10 24.98 -14.28
CA ASP A 259 -0.56 24.64 -15.59
C ASP A 259 -0.29 23.12 -15.69
N GLU A 260 0.11 22.62 -16.86
CA GLU A 260 0.20 21.19 -17.21
C GLU A 260 1.04 20.33 -16.26
N ILE A 261 2.04 20.92 -15.62
CA ILE A 261 2.87 20.26 -14.60
C ILE A 261 2.73 21.07 -13.31
N ALA A 262 2.01 20.53 -12.33
CA ALA A 262 1.96 21.09 -10.99
C ALA A 262 3.00 20.36 -10.13
N GLU A 263 4.18 20.95 -9.98
CA GLU A 263 5.13 20.50 -8.97
C GLU A 263 4.60 20.80 -7.56
N PRO A 264 4.91 19.97 -6.54
CA PRO A 264 4.63 20.33 -5.15
C PRO A 264 5.28 21.68 -4.83
N GLU A 265 4.51 22.62 -4.27
CA GLU A 265 5.10 23.84 -3.75
C GLU A 265 6.01 23.49 -2.56
N GLY A 266 7.30 23.80 -2.66
CA GLY A 266 8.17 23.66 -1.50
C GLY A 266 9.66 23.54 -1.79
N LYS A 267 10.10 22.71 -2.72
CA LYS A 267 11.53 22.53 -2.97
C LYS A 267 11.84 22.34 -4.45
N TRP A 268 12.90 22.99 -4.92
CA TRP A 268 13.52 22.71 -6.21
C TRP A 268 14.31 21.40 -6.16
N ALA A 269 14.48 20.74 -7.31
CA ALA A 269 15.27 19.51 -7.46
C ALA A 269 16.72 19.63 -6.93
N ASP A 270 17.20 20.85 -6.63
CA ASP A 270 18.50 21.15 -6.05
C ASP A 270 18.48 21.38 -4.53
N GLY A 271 17.31 21.18 -3.87
CA GLY A 271 17.14 21.33 -2.43
C GLY A 271 16.98 22.79 -1.94
N THR A 272 16.79 23.76 -2.84
CA THR A 272 16.52 25.15 -2.45
C THR A 272 15.02 25.38 -2.28
N GLU A 273 14.63 26.19 -1.28
CA GLU A 273 13.23 26.59 -1.11
C GLU A 273 12.81 27.51 -2.27
N ALA A 274 11.69 27.16 -2.92
CA ALA A 274 11.12 27.99 -3.97
C ALA A 274 10.37 29.18 -3.37
N GLU A 275 10.79 30.39 -3.71
CA GLU A 275 9.99 31.57 -3.37
C GLU A 275 8.69 31.57 -4.19
N PRO A 276 7.52 31.84 -3.59
CA PRO A 276 6.20 31.72 -4.24
C PRO A 276 6.01 32.53 -5.53
N SER A 277 6.87 33.52 -5.78
CA SER A 277 6.83 34.35 -6.98
C SER A 277 7.59 33.75 -8.17
N ASP A 278 8.55 32.88 -7.93
CA ASP A 278 9.46 32.38 -8.97
C ASP A 278 8.87 31.13 -9.67
N THR A 279 8.04 30.37 -8.96
CA THR A 279 7.37 29.15 -9.45
C THR A 279 6.49 29.45 -10.67
N LYS A 280 5.70 30.52 -10.63
CA LYS A 280 4.78 30.89 -11.73
C LYS A 280 5.49 31.30 -13.01
N GLU A 281 6.64 31.98 -12.91
CA GLU A 281 7.37 32.50 -14.07
C GLU A 281 8.22 31.43 -14.75
N GLN A 282 8.77 30.47 -13.98
CA GLN A 282 9.52 29.35 -14.54
C GLN A 282 8.61 28.28 -15.15
N MET A 283 7.45 27.99 -14.56
CA MET A 283 6.42 27.12 -15.16
C MET A 283 5.92 27.70 -16.50
N TYR A 284 5.76 29.02 -16.59
CA TYR A 284 5.38 29.68 -17.85
C TYR A 284 6.45 29.54 -18.93
N ILE A 285 7.74 29.52 -18.59
CA ILE A 285 8.86 29.36 -19.52
C ILE A 285 8.98 27.91 -20.00
N LEU A 286 8.79 26.93 -19.12
CA LEU A 286 8.79 25.49 -19.45
C LEU A 286 7.64 25.16 -20.41
N ASN A 287 6.43 25.63 -20.14
CA ASN A 287 5.26 25.45 -21.02
C ASN A 287 5.40 26.07 -22.41
N LYS A 288 6.16 27.15 -22.55
CA LYS A 288 6.45 27.72 -23.88
C LYS A 288 7.43 26.88 -24.70
N ASN A 289 8.30 26.13 -24.05
CA ASN A 289 9.31 25.35 -24.74
C ASN A 289 8.80 23.95 -25.15
N THR A 290 7.82 23.39 -24.44
CA THR A 290 7.19 22.09 -24.79
C THR A 290 6.18 22.18 -25.94
N LYS A 291 5.59 23.35 -26.21
CA LYS A 291 4.68 23.56 -27.37
C LYS A 291 5.36 23.65 -28.73
N LYS A 292 6.65 23.38 -28.85
CA LYS A 292 7.42 23.49 -30.10
C LYS A 292 7.90 22.17 -30.68
N PHE A 293 7.34 21.02 -30.24
CA PHE A 293 7.64 19.71 -30.88
C PHE A 293 6.37 19.00 -31.32
#